data_c2c893f6e70929b7ca7b4ee93bd6b32b
#
_entry.id   c2c893f6e70929b7ca7b4ee93bd6b32b
#
_cell.length_a   1.000
_cell.length_b   1.000
_cell.length_c   1.000
_cell.angle_alpha   90.00
_cell.angle_beta   90.00
_cell.angle_gamma   90.00
#
_symmetry.space_group_name_H-M   'P 1'
#
loop_
_entity.id
_entity.type
_entity.pdbx_description
1 polymer ?
#
loop_
_entity_poly.entity_id
_entity_poly.type
_entity_poly.pdbx_seq_one_letter_code
_entity_poly.pdbx_strand_id
1 'polypeptide(L)'
;NFKRQINALGFSYDWDREVNTTDPNYYKWTQWIFTKLYEKGLAYEAEVPVNWVEELGTAIANEEVLPDGTSERGGYPVVRKPMRQWMLKITAYAERLLNDLDDLDWPESIKDMQRNWIGKSTGANVTFKVKGTDKEFTVFTTRPDTLFGATFTVLAPEHELVDAITSPEQAEAVANYKHQASLKSDLARTDLAK
;
A
#
# COMPACT_ATOMS: atom_id res chain seq x y z
N ASN A 1 -22.33 28.25 2.41
CA ASN A 1 -22.71 28.74 1.10
C ASN A 1 -23.59 27.71 0.33
N PHE A 2 -23.22 26.42 0.35
CA PHE A 2 -23.94 25.34 -0.34
C PHE A 2 -25.40 25.21 0.12
N LYS A 3 -25.70 25.24 1.42
CA LYS A 3 -27.06 25.16 1.98
C LYS A 3 -27.95 26.27 1.41
N ARG A 4 -27.44 27.51 1.35
CA ARG A 4 -28.17 28.63 0.76
C ARG A 4 -28.47 28.42 -0.74
N GLN A 5 -27.48 27.91 -1.49
CA GLN A 5 -27.63 27.65 -2.92
C GLN A 5 -28.63 26.51 -3.18
N ILE A 6 -28.56 25.43 -2.42
CA ILE A 6 -29.47 24.27 -2.51
C ILE A 6 -30.89 24.72 -2.19
N ASN A 7 -31.10 25.52 -1.13
CA ASN A 7 -32.41 26.05 -0.79
C ASN A 7 -32.96 26.99 -1.88
N ALA A 8 -32.11 27.79 -2.53
CA ALA A 8 -32.52 28.66 -3.63
C ALA A 8 -33.00 27.88 -4.86
N LEU A 9 -32.53 26.63 -5.05
CA LEU A 9 -33.01 25.73 -6.10
C LEU A 9 -34.28 24.97 -5.75
N GLY A 10 -34.80 25.15 -4.54
CA GLY A 10 -36.08 24.57 -4.10
C GLY A 10 -36.02 23.09 -3.78
N PHE A 11 -34.85 22.53 -3.52
CA PHE A 11 -34.72 21.14 -3.07
C PHE A 11 -35.28 20.94 -1.66
N SER A 12 -36.07 19.87 -1.48
CA SER A 12 -36.73 19.54 -0.21
C SER A 12 -35.87 18.61 0.65
N TYR A 13 -34.74 19.12 1.12
CA TYR A 13 -33.91 18.41 2.10
C TYR A 13 -34.42 18.65 3.53
N ASP A 14 -34.38 17.60 4.35
CA ASP A 14 -34.61 17.69 5.78
C ASP A 14 -33.31 18.14 6.48
N TRP A 15 -33.18 19.44 6.70
CA TRP A 15 -31.97 20.03 7.29
C TRP A 15 -31.79 19.72 8.77
N ASP A 16 -32.81 19.17 9.46
CA ASP A 16 -32.68 18.69 10.84
C ASP A 16 -31.89 17.40 10.91
N ARG A 17 -31.71 16.73 9.76
CA ARG A 17 -30.84 15.55 9.61
C ARG A 17 -29.48 15.87 9.00
N GLU A 18 -29.08 17.12 9.00
CA GLU A 18 -27.77 17.53 8.54
C GLU A 18 -26.69 16.89 9.41
N VAL A 19 -25.68 16.29 8.75
CA VAL A 19 -24.53 15.69 9.40
C VAL A 19 -23.29 16.53 9.13
N ASN A 20 -22.62 16.92 10.21
CA ASN A 20 -21.32 17.57 10.14
C ASN A 20 -20.25 16.60 10.67
N THR A 21 -19.38 16.11 9.81
CA THR A 21 -18.32 15.16 10.16
C THR A 21 -17.24 15.76 11.06
N THR A 22 -17.20 17.09 11.22
CA THR A 22 -16.29 17.79 12.15
C THR A 22 -16.91 18.05 13.52
N ASP A 23 -18.19 17.70 13.72
CA ASP A 23 -18.84 17.79 15.02
C ASP A 23 -18.29 16.71 15.98
N PRO A 24 -17.83 17.07 17.20
CA PRO A 24 -17.37 16.09 18.20
C PRO A 24 -18.40 15.01 18.52
N ASN A 25 -19.70 15.34 18.49
CA ASN A 25 -20.77 14.36 18.71
C ASN A 25 -20.89 13.34 17.58
N TYR A 26 -20.40 13.69 16.38
CA TYR A 26 -20.38 12.80 15.24
C TYR A 26 -19.07 11.98 15.20
N TYR A 27 -17.90 12.62 15.18
CA TYR A 27 -16.63 11.90 15.01
C TYR A 27 -16.22 11.08 16.24
N LYS A 28 -16.81 11.28 17.43
CA LYS A 28 -16.57 10.41 18.58
C LYS A 28 -16.81 8.93 18.27
N TRP A 29 -17.71 8.63 17.32
CA TRP A 29 -17.97 7.24 16.91
C TRP A 29 -16.85 6.66 16.09
N THR A 30 -16.22 7.46 15.23
CA THR A 30 -15.00 7.06 14.50
C THR A 30 -13.87 6.75 15.48
N GLN A 31 -13.69 7.60 16.50
CA GLN A 31 -12.69 7.36 17.54
C GLN A 31 -13.01 6.11 18.37
N TRP A 32 -14.28 5.90 18.67
CA TRP A 32 -14.72 4.69 19.37
C TRP A 32 -14.47 3.42 18.55
N ILE A 33 -14.76 3.43 17.26
CA ILE A 33 -14.45 2.31 16.35
C ILE A 33 -12.94 2.03 16.37
N PHE A 34 -12.12 3.07 16.27
CA PHE A 34 -10.66 2.93 16.31
C PHE A 34 -10.20 2.27 17.64
N THR A 35 -10.71 2.72 18.77
CA THR A 35 -10.36 2.11 20.07
C THR A 35 -10.78 0.64 20.14
N LYS A 36 -11.92 0.27 19.55
CA LYS A 36 -12.35 -1.13 19.45
C LYS A 36 -11.45 -1.97 18.55
N LEU A 37 -10.96 -1.40 17.45
CA LEU A 37 -9.96 -2.07 16.61
C LEU A 37 -8.66 -2.28 17.36
N TYR A 38 -8.21 -1.27 18.11
CA TYR A 38 -7.01 -1.37 18.93
C TYR A 38 -7.13 -2.44 20.02
N GLU A 39 -8.23 -2.44 20.81
CA GLU A 39 -8.52 -3.45 21.82
C GLU A 39 -8.49 -4.90 21.27
N LYS A 40 -8.87 -5.07 20.00
CA LYS A 40 -8.85 -6.35 19.29
C LYS A 40 -7.49 -6.66 18.62
N GLY A 41 -6.48 -5.81 18.78
CA GLY A 41 -5.18 -5.98 18.13
C GLY A 41 -5.21 -5.81 16.60
N LEU A 42 -6.25 -5.15 16.07
CA LEU A 42 -6.43 -4.88 14.64
C LEU A 42 -5.89 -3.51 14.23
N ALA A 43 -5.62 -2.63 15.20
CA ALA A 43 -4.88 -1.39 15.00
C ALA A 43 -3.55 -1.47 15.77
N TYR A 44 -2.46 -1.02 15.16
CA TYR A 44 -1.11 -1.07 15.72
C TYR A 44 -0.26 0.06 15.17
N GLU A 45 0.82 0.39 15.85
CA GLU A 45 1.80 1.36 15.34
C GLU A 45 2.95 0.64 14.64
N ALA A 46 3.41 1.21 13.52
CA ALA A 46 4.61 0.75 12.82
C ALA A 46 5.33 1.93 12.13
N GLU A 47 6.62 1.80 11.93
CA GLU A 47 7.34 2.67 11.02
C GLU A 47 7.09 2.22 9.59
N VAL A 48 6.49 3.12 8.81
CA VAL A 48 6.21 2.89 7.38
C VAL A 48 6.70 4.06 6.55
N PRO A 49 7.19 3.82 5.33
CA PRO A 49 7.55 4.91 4.43
C PRO A 49 6.30 5.65 3.98
N VAL A 50 6.26 6.95 4.22
CA VAL A 50 5.19 7.85 3.77
C VAL A 50 5.73 8.82 2.71
N ASN A 51 4.84 9.31 1.85
CA ASN A 51 5.16 10.37 0.90
C ASN A 51 5.07 11.72 1.64
N TRP A 52 6.19 12.23 2.09
CA TRP A 52 6.29 13.46 2.85
C TRP A 52 6.53 14.66 1.94
N VAL A 53 5.82 15.74 2.19
CA VAL A 53 6.02 17.03 1.53
C VAL A 53 6.39 18.06 2.58
N GLU A 54 7.65 18.52 2.54
CA GLU A 54 8.20 19.41 3.57
C GLU A 54 7.48 20.77 3.59
N GLU A 55 7.19 21.32 2.41
CA GLU A 55 6.53 22.62 2.25
C GLU A 55 5.08 22.61 2.73
N LEU A 56 4.41 21.47 2.67
CA LEU A 56 3.06 21.30 3.19
C LEU A 56 3.03 20.84 4.65
N GLY A 57 4.17 20.34 5.17
CA GLY A 57 4.28 19.80 6.52
C GLY A 57 3.39 18.59 6.76
N THR A 58 3.14 17.77 5.73
CA THR A 58 2.22 16.61 5.79
C THR A 58 2.64 15.47 4.90
N ALA A 59 2.14 14.28 5.22
CA ALA A 59 2.18 13.13 4.33
C ALA A 59 0.98 13.17 3.37
N ILE A 60 1.20 12.71 2.13
CA ILE A 60 0.18 12.63 1.09
C ILE A 60 0.01 11.17 0.60
N ALA A 61 -1.14 10.87 0.03
CA ALA A 61 -1.45 9.57 -0.55
C ALA A 61 -0.65 9.33 -1.85
N ASN A 62 -0.54 8.06 -2.25
CA ASN A 62 0.18 7.72 -3.50
C ASN A 62 -0.46 8.37 -4.73
N GLU A 63 -1.79 8.52 -4.73
CA GLU A 63 -2.58 9.13 -5.80
C GLU A 63 -2.32 10.62 -5.97
N GLU A 64 -1.82 11.29 -4.91
CA GLU A 64 -1.48 12.72 -4.93
C GLU A 64 -0.03 12.99 -5.36
N VAL A 65 0.74 11.94 -5.65
CA VAL A 65 2.09 12.05 -6.19
C VAL A 65 2.04 11.99 -7.71
N LEU A 66 2.46 13.07 -8.36
CA LEU A 66 2.49 13.17 -9.81
C LEU A 66 3.65 12.32 -10.39
N PRO A 67 3.59 11.98 -11.70
CA PRO A 67 4.63 11.17 -12.35
C PRO A 67 6.04 11.79 -12.31
N ASP A 68 6.14 13.10 -12.15
CA ASP A 68 7.40 13.84 -12.03
C ASP A 68 7.97 13.84 -10.57
N GLY A 69 7.29 13.18 -9.64
CA GLY A 69 7.70 13.10 -8.23
C GLY A 69 7.30 14.30 -7.39
N THR A 70 6.39 15.14 -7.89
CA THR A 70 5.87 16.29 -7.14
C THR A 70 4.47 16.03 -6.59
N SER A 71 4.04 16.85 -5.63
CA SER A 71 2.68 16.80 -5.07
C SER A 71 1.68 17.49 -6.00
N GLU A 72 0.49 16.90 -6.16
CA GLU A 72 -0.62 17.52 -6.91
C GLU A 72 -0.94 18.93 -6.38
N ARG A 73 -0.96 19.06 -5.06
CA ARG A 73 -1.16 20.35 -4.40
C ARG A 73 0.18 21.09 -4.26
N GLY A 74 0.36 22.15 -5.01
CA GLY A 74 1.49 23.08 -4.91
C GLY A 74 2.72 22.72 -5.73
N GLY A 75 2.80 21.52 -6.34
CA GLY A 75 3.92 21.09 -7.19
C GLY A 75 5.25 20.95 -6.42
N TYR A 76 5.20 20.61 -5.14
CA TYR A 76 6.38 20.48 -4.28
C TYR A 76 7.01 19.10 -4.37
N PRO A 77 8.34 18.98 -4.20
CA PRO A 77 9.01 17.68 -4.17
C PRO A 77 8.45 16.75 -3.09
N VAL A 78 8.26 15.48 -3.45
CA VAL A 78 7.82 14.44 -2.53
C VAL A 78 9.00 13.56 -2.14
N VAL A 79 9.20 13.35 -0.84
CA VAL A 79 10.29 12.50 -0.31
C VAL A 79 9.68 11.30 0.41
N ARG A 80 10.20 10.11 0.16
CA ARG A 80 9.84 8.94 0.95
C ARG A 80 10.59 8.98 2.28
N LYS A 81 9.84 9.09 3.39
CA LYS A 81 10.37 9.21 4.74
C LYS A 81 9.74 8.17 5.65
N PRO A 82 10.52 7.36 6.38
CA PRO A 82 9.96 6.47 7.39
C PRO A 82 9.37 7.30 8.53
N MET A 83 8.13 7.01 8.87
CA MET A 83 7.42 7.67 9.96
C MET A 83 6.58 6.66 10.73
N ARG A 84 6.51 6.84 12.05
CA ARG A 84 5.64 6.07 12.92
C ARG A 84 4.18 6.44 12.63
N GLN A 85 3.40 5.45 12.20
CA GLN A 85 2.01 5.61 11.80
C GLN A 85 1.13 4.54 12.43
N TRP A 86 -0.15 4.89 12.62
CA TRP A 86 -1.19 3.91 12.91
C TRP A 86 -1.52 3.10 11.67
N MET A 87 -1.50 1.77 11.86
CA MET A 87 -1.82 0.81 10.81
C MET A 87 -3.01 -0.05 11.21
N LEU A 88 -3.83 -0.42 10.24
CA LEU A 88 -4.92 -1.38 10.42
C LEU A 88 -4.54 -2.71 9.74
N LYS A 89 -4.78 -3.84 10.44
CA LYS A 89 -4.55 -5.19 9.89
C LYS A 89 -5.68 -5.56 8.92
N ILE A 90 -5.79 -4.87 7.80
CA ILE A 90 -6.86 -5.07 6.80
C ILE A 90 -6.89 -6.49 6.23
N THR A 91 -5.74 -7.18 6.18
CA THR A 91 -5.61 -8.55 5.68
C THR A 91 -6.07 -9.61 6.67
N ALA A 92 -6.33 -9.27 7.93
CA ALA A 92 -6.74 -10.23 8.96
C ALA A 92 -8.08 -10.93 8.63
N TYR A 93 -8.92 -10.29 7.82
CA TYR A 93 -10.21 -10.81 7.39
C TYR A 93 -10.28 -11.16 5.92
N ALA A 94 -9.16 -11.10 5.18
CA ALA A 94 -9.15 -11.29 3.72
C ALA A 94 -9.74 -12.66 3.31
N GLU A 95 -9.34 -13.74 3.97
CA GLU A 95 -9.86 -15.08 3.67
C GLU A 95 -11.33 -15.23 4.05
N ARG A 96 -11.73 -14.69 5.19
CA ARG A 96 -13.13 -14.71 5.61
C ARG A 96 -14.01 -13.91 4.62
N LEU A 97 -13.58 -12.70 4.24
CA LEU A 97 -14.31 -11.89 3.26
C LEU A 97 -14.47 -12.62 1.93
N LEU A 98 -13.43 -13.36 1.51
CA LEU A 98 -13.48 -14.16 0.28
C LEU A 98 -14.51 -15.30 0.38
N ASN A 99 -14.49 -16.04 1.48
CA ASN A 99 -15.38 -17.18 1.69
C ASN A 99 -16.84 -16.73 1.89
N ASP A 100 -17.08 -15.65 2.62
CA ASP A 100 -18.42 -15.13 2.91
C ASP A 100 -19.12 -14.59 1.63
N LEU A 101 -18.41 -14.40 0.50
CA LEU A 101 -19.00 -14.02 -0.78
C LEU A 101 -19.94 -15.10 -1.34
N ASP A 102 -19.69 -16.38 -1.04
CA ASP A 102 -20.47 -17.48 -1.60
C ASP A 102 -21.89 -17.49 -1.02
N ASP A 103 -22.07 -17.01 0.21
CA ASP A 103 -23.35 -16.94 0.91
C ASP A 103 -24.19 -15.69 0.55
N LEU A 104 -23.65 -14.77 -0.25
CA LEU A 104 -24.32 -13.52 -0.61
C LEU A 104 -25.19 -13.71 -1.87
N ASP A 105 -26.40 -13.16 -1.84
CA ASP A 105 -27.28 -13.01 -3.00
C ASP A 105 -26.89 -11.76 -3.81
N TRP A 106 -25.67 -11.76 -4.35
CA TRP A 106 -25.14 -10.68 -5.19
C TRP A 106 -24.90 -11.18 -6.62
N PRO A 107 -24.97 -10.27 -7.62
CA PRO A 107 -24.57 -10.60 -8.98
C PRO A 107 -23.12 -11.12 -9.02
N GLU A 108 -22.87 -12.19 -9.81
CA GLU A 108 -21.53 -12.81 -9.91
C GLU A 108 -20.45 -11.81 -10.34
N SER A 109 -20.77 -10.87 -11.22
CA SER A 109 -19.81 -9.82 -11.62
C SER A 109 -19.30 -8.98 -10.43
N ILE A 110 -20.14 -8.74 -9.43
CA ILE A 110 -19.73 -8.02 -8.20
C ILE A 110 -18.88 -8.92 -7.31
N LYS A 111 -19.26 -10.20 -7.16
CA LYS A 111 -18.46 -11.18 -6.40
C LYS A 111 -17.07 -11.36 -7.04
N ASP A 112 -17.00 -11.44 -8.36
CA ASP A 112 -15.73 -11.57 -9.08
C ASP A 112 -14.83 -10.34 -8.92
N MET A 113 -15.40 -9.14 -8.91
CA MET A 113 -14.64 -7.92 -8.58
C MET A 113 -14.03 -8.00 -7.18
N GLN A 114 -14.78 -8.49 -6.18
CA GLN A 114 -14.29 -8.66 -4.81
C GLN A 114 -13.21 -9.76 -4.73
N ARG A 115 -13.42 -10.90 -5.38
CA ARG A 115 -12.44 -12.01 -5.44
C ARG A 115 -11.13 -11.54 -6.06
N ASN A 116 -11.21 -10.83 -7.19
CA ASN A 116 -10.04 -10.29 -7.89
C ASN A 116 -9.32 -9.22 -7.06
N TRP A 117 -10.04 -8.38 -6.34
CA TRP A 117 -9.46 -7.37 -5.44
C TRP A 117 -8.70 -8.01 -4.28
N ILE A 118 -9.27 -9.02 -3.62
CA ILE A 118 -8.61 -9.76 -2.55
C ILE A 118 -7.40 -10.52 -3.09
N GLY A 119 -7.50 -11.13 -4.27
CA GLY A 119 -6.38 -11.70 -5.02
C GLY A 119 -5.69 -12.84 -4.29
N LYS A 120 -6.43 -13.80 -3.71
CA LYS A 120 -5.83 -14.96 -3.02
C LYS A 120 -4.94 -15.75 -3.98
N SER A 121 -3.66 -15.87 -3.61
CA SER A 121 -2.67 -16.66 -4.34
C SER A 121 -2.26 -17.89 -3.53
N THR A 122 -2.14 -19.02 -4.21
CA THR A 122 -1.64 -20.27 -3.65
C THR A 122 -0.32 -20.62 -4.31
N GLY A 123 0.67 -20.99 -3.53
CA GLY A 123 2.00 -21.29 -4.04
C GLY A 123 2.92 -21.88 -2.97
N ALA A 124 4.21 -21.81 -3.21
CA ALA A 124 5.23 -22.32 -2.31
C ALA A 124 6.30 -21.27 -1.99
N ASN A 125 6.81 -21.32 -0.77
CA ASN A 125 8.02 -20.60 -0.41
C ASN A 125 9.23 -21.44 -0.81
N VAL A 126 10.17 -20.82 -1.52
CA VAL A 126 11.41 -21.44 -1.96
C VAL A 126 12.58 -20.67 -1.38
N THR A 127 13.44 -21.34 -0.62
CA THR A 127 14.62 -20.74 -0.01
C THR A 127 15.86 -21.04 -0.85
N PHE A 128 16.56 -19.99 -1.24
CA PHE A 128 17.83 -20.05 -1.95
C PHE A 128 18.98 -19.72 -1.02
N LYS A 129 20.07 -20.48 -1.14
CA LYS A 129 21.33 -20.22 -0.43
C LYS A 129 22.25 -19.40 -1.32
N VAL A 130 22.88 -18.37 -0.75
CA VAL A 130 23.86 -17.55 -1.46
C VAL A 130 25.22 -18.27 -1.42
N LYS A 131 25.72 -18.67 -2.59
CA LYS A 131 26.98 -19.42 -2.71
C LYS A 131 28.17 -18.67 -2.08
N GLY A 132 28.91 -19.36 -1.25
CA GLY A 132 30.10 -18.79 -0.58
C GLY A 132 29.77 -17.93 0.67
N THR A 133 28.54 -17.96 1.15
CA THR A 133 28.13 -17.28 2.38
C THR A 133 27.17 -18.16 3.18
N ASP A 134 26.90 -17.78 4.43
CA ASP A 134 25.85 -18.41 5.26
C ASP A 134 24.46 -17.75 5.08
N LYS A 135 24.33 -16.87 4.07
CA LYS A 135 23.11 -16.12 3.82
C LYS A 135 22.15 -16.88 2.93
N GLU A 136 20.87 -16.65 3.19
CA GLU A 136 19.79 -17.21 2.39
C GLU A 136 18.67 -16.18 2.22
N PHE A 137 17.83 -16.37 1.22
CA PHE A 137 16.62 -15.58 1.01
C PHE A 137 15.50 -16.49 0.52
N THR A 138 14.27 -16.13 0.89
CA THR A 138 13.08 -16.89 0.54
C THR A 138 12.22 -16.09 -0.43
N VAL A 139 11.77 -16.73 -1.49
CA VAL A 139 10.81 -16.17 -2.45
C VAL A 139 9.51 -16.98 -2.43
N PHE A 140 8.39 -16.30 -2.64
CA PHE A 140 7.12 -16.95 -2.88
C PHE A 140 6.90 -17.09 -4.39
N THR A 141 6.44 -18.27 -4.83
CA THR A 141 6.09 -18.52 -6.24
C THR A 141 4.76 -19.25 -6.35
N THR A 142 3.91 -18.84 -7.28
CA THR A 142 2.69 -19.56 -7.66
C THR A 142 2.97 -20.72 -8.64
N ARG A 143 4.19 -20.80 -9.18
CA ARG A 143 4.61 -21.80 -10.14
C ARG A 143 5.90 -22.52 -9.71
N PRO A 144 5.84 -23.27 -8.59
CA PRO A 144 7.02 -24.03 -8.11
C PRO A 144 7.48 -25.10 -9.11
N ASP A 145 6.60 -25.56 -9.98
CA ASP A 145 6.88 -26.51 -11.06
C ASP A 145 7.90 -25.98 -12.09
N THR A 146 8.02 -24.67 -12.24
CA THR A 146 8.98 -24.02 -13.17
C THR A 146 10.36 -23.80 -12.58
N LEU A 147 10.57 -24.12 -11.30
CA LEU A 147 11.81 -23.82 -10.57
C LEU A 147 13.06 -24.42 -11.23
N PHE A 148 12.94 -25.62 -11.81
CA PHE A 148 14.03 -26.30 -12.51
C PHE A 148 14.54 -25.57 -13.75
N GLY A 149 13.76 -24.64 -14.29
CA GLY A 149 14.14 -23.76 -15.40
C GLY A 149 14.74 -22.42 -14.97
N ALA A 150 14.83 -22.15 -13.66
CA ALA A 150 15.36 -20.88 -13.17
C ALA A 150 16.87 -20.81 -13.37
N THR A 151 17.34 -19.81 -14.11
CA THR A 151 18.76 -19.57 -14.40
C THR A 151 19.34 -18.38 -13.66
N PHE A 152 18.49 -17.48 -13.13
CA PHE A 152 18.88 -16.32 -12.33
C PHE A 152 17.77 -15.94 -11.35
N THR A 153 18.15 -15.16 -10.35
CA THR A 153 17.21 -14.58 -9.38
C THR A 153 17.52 -13.10 -9.22
N VAL A 154 16.47 -12.28 -9.09
CA VAL A 154 16.56 -10.83 -8.95
C VAL A 154 16.13 -10.44 -7.54
N LEU A 155 16.92 -9.60 -6.88
CA LEU A 155 16.58 -8.97 -5.61
C LEU A 155 16.14 -7.53 -5.85
N ALA A 156 15.17 -7.05 -5.05
CA ALA A 156 14.83 -5.64 -5.04
C ALA A 156 16.04 -4.80 -4.58
N PRO A 157 16.24 -3.60 -5.12
CA PRO A 157 17.40 -2.75 -4.75
C PRO A 157 17.50 -2.45 -3.27
N GLU A 158 16.38 -2.46 -2.56
CA GLU A 158 16.26 -2.18 -1.13
C GLU A 158 16.46 -3.41 -0.25
N HIS A 159 16.59 -4.59 -0.85
CA HIS A 159 16.74 -5.83 -0.09
C HIS A 159 18.06 -5.82 0.70
N GLU A 160 18.00 -6.21 1.97
CA GLU A 160 19.13 -6.18 2.91
C GLU A 160 20.38 -6.96 2.44
N LEU A 161 20.18 -7.99 1.63
CA LEU A 161 21.28 -8.79 1.08
C LEU A 161 22.05 -8.09 -0.04
N VAL A 162 21.47 -7.08 -0.72
CA VAL A 162 22.09 -6.45 -1.90
C VAL A 162 23.49 -5.95 -1.57
N ASP A 163 23.62 -5.15 -0.51
CA ASP A 163 24.93 -4.60 -0.12
C ASP A 163 25.90 -5.69 0.34
N ALA A 164 25.40 -6.75 0.95
CA ALA A 164 26.20 -7.83 1.51
C ALA A 164 26.76 -8.81 0.45
N ILE A 165 26.12 -8.91 -0.72
CA ILE A 165 26.52 -9.82 -1.80
C ILE A 165 27.10 -9.09 -3.02
N THR A 166 27.05 -7.75 -3.01
CA THR A 166 27.63 -6.95 -4.09
C THR A 166 29.14 -7.06 -4.10
N SER A 167 29.71 -7.44 -5.24
CA SER A 167 31.17 -7.48 -5.39
C SER A 167 31.75 -6.06 -5.46
N PRO A 168 33.02 -5.87 -5.06
CA PRO A 168 33.67 -4.56 -5.12
C PRO A 168 33.62 -3.91 -6.50
N GLU A 169 33.73 -4.71 -7.57
CA GLU A 169 33.70 -4.22 -8.95
C GLU A 169 32.33 -3.69 -9.37
N GLN A 170 31.25 -4.15 -8.73
CA GLN A 170 29.88 -3.76 -9.03
C GLN A 170 29.31 -2.73 -8.03
N ALA A 171 30.06 -2.37 -7.01
CA ALA A 171 29.56 -1.52 -5.91
C ALA A 171 29.03 -0.16 -6.40
N GLU A 172 29.75 0.50 -7.32
CA GLU A 172 29.34 1.78 -7.89
C GLU A 172 28.09 1.64 -8.76
N ALA A 173 28.02 0.63 -9.62
CA ALA A 173 26.87 0.38 -10.48
C ALA A 173 25.60 0.09 -9.68
N VAL A 174 25.72 -0.73 -8.62
CA VAL A 174 24.62 -1.06 -7.72
C VAL A 174 24.15 0.18 -6.95
N ALA A 175 25.08 1.00 -6.42
CA ALA A 175 24.74 2.23 -5.72
C ALA A 175 23.98 3.21 -6.62
N ASN A 176 24.43 3.41 -7.85
CA ASN A 176 23.76 4.24 -8.84
C ASN A 176 22.37 3.70 -9.17
N TYR A 177 22.21 2.39 -9.33
CA TYR A 177 20.91 1.79 -9.60
C TYR A 177 19.95 1.93 -8.41
N LYS A 178 20.41 1.72 -7.17
CA LYS A 178 19.63 1.95 -5.95
C LYS A 178 19.12 3.40 -5.89
N HIS A 179 19.99 4.35 -6.20
CA HIS A 179 19.59 5.76 -6.26
C HIS A 179 18.53 6.03 -7.34
N GLN A 180 18.73 5.54 -8.56
CA GLN A 180 17.75 5.72 -9.64
C GLN A 180 16.41 5.04 -9.31
N ALA A 181 16.44 3.85 -8.70
CA ALA A 181 15.24 3.14 -8.29
C ALA A 181 14.46 3.89 -7.19
N SER A 182 15.15 4.54 -6.25
CA SER A 182 14.52 5.32 -5.18
C SER A 182 13.74 6.55 -5.68
N LEU A 183 14.07 7.04 -6.87
CA LEU A 183 13.38 8.18 -7.49
C LEU A 183 12.11 7.76 -8.27
N LYS A 184 11.89 6.46 -8.49
CA LYS A 184 10.73 5.95 -9.23
C LYS A 184 9.56 5.66 -8.31
N SER A 185 8.34 5.96 -8.76
CA SER A 185 7.11 5.52 -8.09
C SER A 185 6.96 4.00 -8.15
N ASP A 186 6.21 3.42 -7.22
CA ASP A 186 5.92 1.99 -7.21
C ASP A 186 5.24 1.53 -8.52
N LEU A 187 4.38 2.38 -9.09
CA LEU A 187 3.74 2.13 -10.38
C LEU A 187 4.78 2.07 -11.51
N ALA A 188 5.70 3.03 -11.57
CA ALA A 188 6.75 3.07 -12.59
C ALA A 188 7.76 1.92 -12.45
N ARG A 189 7.91 1.35 -11.26
CA ARG A 189 8.80 0.20 -10.99
C ARG A 189 8.17 -1.14 -11.39
N THR A 190 6.84 -1.23 -11.36
CA THR A 190 6.08 -2.44 -11.72
C THR A 190 5.62 -2.45 -13.17
N ASP A 191 5.72 -1.34 -13.89
CA ASP A 191 5.34 -1.23 -15.29
C ASP A 191 6.39 -1.93 -16.18
N LEU A 192 6.13 -3.20 -16.49
CA LEU A 192 6.98 -4.05 -17.35
C LEU A 192 6.78 -3.77 -18.85
N ALA A 193 5.96 -2.81 -19.22
CA ALA A 193 5.43 -2.67 -20.59
C ALA A 193 6.10 -1.55 -21.41
N LYS A 194 7.30 -1.09 -20.99
CA LYS A 194 7.98 -0.07 -21.81
C LYS A 194 9.48 -0.32 -21.90
#